data_e8344fc307312d7e38d975eb32a6e0be
#
_entry.id   e8344fc307312d7e38d975eb32a6e0be
#
_cell.length_a   1.000
_cell.length_b   1.000
_cell.length_c   1.000
_cell.angle_alpha   90.00
_cell.angle_beta   90.00
_cell.angle_gamma   90.00
#
_symmetry.space_group_name_H-M   'P 1'
#
loop_
_entity.id
_entity.type
_entity.pdbx_description
1 polymer ?
#
loop_
_entity_poly.entity_id
_entity_poly.type
_entity_poly.pdbx_seq_one_letter_code
_entity_poly.pdbx_strand_id
1 'polypeptide(L)'
;AAVITVGPNETVTRIADAARLARDGDTVLIRAGTYRGEVAVWTQKSLTLRGIGGRPVLVAAGQAAENKAIWVIRGEQVSIDNIEFRGARVAAGHGAGIRFERGRLAVRDCVFEDNEHGILVANFEDMELSIRDSIFRQAARGGPLPAHLLYVGRIARFTLEGSRFEQGHGGHLVKSRARVNDIRYNLIADGAGGEASYELEFPEGGDATVVGNVIAQGPATGNPAVISYGAEHGRWPVNRLRLAHNTLINDGPAQGPFLRAWFDRLPADARII
;
A
#
# COMPACT_ATOMS: atom_id res chain seq x y z
N ALA A 1 -2.40 18.17 23.24
CA ALA A 1 -2.38 16.84 22.66
C ALA A 1 -2.41 15.78 23.76
N ALA A 2 -3.43 14.96 23.76
CA ALA A 2 -3.58 13.88 24.74
C ALA A 2 -2.95 12.58 24.20
N VAL A 3 -2.72 11.64 25.12
CA VAL A 3 -2.33 10.26 24.79
C VAL A 3 -3.45 9.35 25.27
N ILE A 4 -3.96 8.53 24.34
CA ILE A 4 -4.96 7.51 24.62
C ILE A 4 -4.27 6.16 24.44
N THR A 5 -4.30 5.31 25.47
CA THR A 5 -3.75 3.95 25.37
C THR A 5 -4.89 2.95 25.30
N VAL A 6 -4.84 2.09 24.27
CA VAL A 6 -5.82 1.03 24.04
C VAL A 6 -5.22 -0.30 24.45
N GLY A 7 -5.97 -1.08 25.19
CA GLY A 7 -5.57 -2.44 25.58
C GLY A 7 -6.60 -3.08 26.51
N PRO A 8 -6.48 -4.41 26.77
CA PRO A 8 -7.48 -5.13 27.56
C PRO A 8 -7.55 -4.69 29.02
N ASN A 9 -6.49 -4.09 29.55
CA ASN A 9 -6.42 -3.62 30.95
C ASN A 9 -6.41 -2.10 31.04
N GLU A 10 -6.69 -1.40 29.94
CA GLU A 10 -6.73 0.06 29.89
C GLU A 10 -8.17 0.54 30.06
N THR A 11 -8.35 1.84 30.34
CA THR A 11 -9.67 2.45 30.37
C THR A 11 -10.38 2.35 29.02
N VAL A 12 -9.61 2.51 27.93
CA VAL A 12 -10.08 2.32 26.56
C VAL A 12 -9.64 0.92 26.11
N THR A 13 -10.62 0.04 25.92
CA THR A 13 -10.33 -1.37 25.56
C THR A 13 -10.53 -1.64 24.07
N ARG A 14 -11.23 -0.78 23.35
CA ARG A 14 -11.56 -0.97 21.93
C ARG A 14 -11.00 0.15 21.07
N ILE A 15 -10.50 -0.22 19.90
CA ILE A 15 -9.91 0.74 18.94
C ILE A 15 -10.99 1.72 18.43
N ALA A 16 -12.22 1.25 18.17
CA ALA A 16 -13.31 2.11 17.74
C ALA A 16 -13.66 3.19 18.76
N ASP A 17 -13.53 2.88 20.05
CA ASP A 17 -13.75 3.86 21.12
C ASP A 17 -12.65 4.93 21.12
N ALA A 18 -11.41 4.53 20.92
CA ALA A 18 -10.30 5.48 20.78
C ALA A 18 -10.52 6.41 19.58
N ALA A 19 -11.01 5.86 18.46
CA ALA A 19 -11.29 6.67 17.26
C ALA A 19 -12.37 7.74 17.51
N ARG A 20 -13.34 7.46 18.37
CA ARG A 20 -14.35 8.45 18.76
C ARG A 20 -13.85 9.47 19.77
N LEU A 21 -12.95 9.05 20.67
CA LEU A 21 -12.46 9.90 21.76
C LEU A 21 -11.30 10.80 21.35
N ALA A 22 -10.48 10.37 20.42
CA ALA A 22 -9.29 11.10 19.98
C ALA A 22 -9.68 12.45 19.35
N ARG A 23 -8.83 13.45 19.60
CA ARG A 23 -8.97 14.80 19.07
C ARG A 23 -7.75 15.13 18.21
N ASP A 24 -7.84 16.22 17.46
CA ASP A 24 -6.74 16.71 16.63
C ASP A 24 -5.48 16.89 17.45
N GLY A 25 -4.36 16.33 16.98
CA GLY A 25 -3.07 16.38 17.64
C GLY A 25 -2.79 15.26 18.63
N ASP A 26 -3.76 14.40 18.91
CA ASP A 26 -3.60 13.31 19.88
C ASP A 26 -2.71 12.19 19.35
N THR A 27 -2.21 11.39 20.29
CA THR A 27 -1.52 10.12 20.03
C THR A 27 -2.35 8.98 20.62
N VAL A 28 -2.59 7.96 19.80
CA VAL A 28 -3.24 6.72 20.23
C VAL A 28 -2.17 5.63 20.25
N LEU A 29 -1.92 5.07 21.43
CA LEU A 29 -1.03 3.94 21.63
C LEU A 29 -1.86 2.68 21.75
N ILE A 30 -1.50 1.65 20.99
CA ILE A 30 -2.22 0.38 21.00
C ILE A 30 -1.27 -0.70 21.52
N ARG A 31 -1.63 -1.32 22.64
CA ARG A 31 -0.81 -2.38 23.21
C ARG A 31 -0.80 -3.61 22.32
N ALA A 32 0.33 -4.30 22.30
CA ALA A 32 0.48 -5.57 21.62
C ALA A 32 -0.65 -6.53 22.03
N GLY A 33 -1.09 -7.34 21.09
CA GLY A 33 -2.19 -8.27 21.23
C GLY A 33 -2.92 -8.45 19.91
N THR A 34 -3.95 -9.29 19.93
CA THR A 34 -4.79 -9.52 18.75
C THR A 34 -6.15 -8.86 18.96
N TYR A 35 -6.51 -8.00 18.01
CA TYR A 35 -7.77 -7.26 17.99
C TYR A 35 -8.62 -7.77 16.83
N ARG A 36 -9.67 -8.54 17.15
CA ARG A 36 -10.52 -9.20 16.15
C ARG A 36 -11.79 -8.42 15.89
N GLY A 37 -12.02 -8.05 14.63
CA GLY A 37 -13.22 -7.33 14.20
C GLY A 37 -13.29 -5.89 14.69
N GLU A 38 -12.19 -5.35 15.17
CA GLU A 38 -12.13 -3.97 15.69
C GLU A 38 -11.71 -2.99 14.61
N VAL A 39 -12.65 -2.67 13.77
CA VAL A 39 -12.45 -1.72 12.66
C VAL A 39 -12.75 -0.29 13.10
N ALA A 40 -12.16 0.69 12.41
CA ALA A 40 -12.30 2.11 12.79
C ALA A 40 -12.19 3.05 11.60
N VAL A 41 -12.82 4.21 11.75
CA VAL A 41 -12.68 5.38 10.87
C VAL A 41 -11.98 6.49 11.67
N TRP A 42 -10.88 7.00 11.15
CA TRP A 42 -10.09 8.06 11.77
C TRP A 42 -10.25 9.34 10.96
N THR A 43 -10.83 10.38 11.57
CA THR A 43 -11.17 11.66 10.89
C THR A 43 -10.45 12.86 11.50
N GLN A 44 -9.64 12.67 12.52
CA GLN A 44 -8.88 13.72 13.16
C GLN A 44 -7.90 14.36 12.15
N LYS A 45 -7.75 15.68 12.20
CA LYS A 45 -6.88 16.40 11.27
C LYS A 45 -5.42 16.00 11.44
N SER A 46 -4.95 15.87 12.68
CA SER A 46 -3.60 15.44 13.01
C SER A 46 -3.67 14.31 14.03
N LEU A 47 -2.98 13.20 13.76
CA LEU A 47 -3.08 12.01 14.61
C LEU A 47 -1.82 11.15 14.47
N THR A 48 -1.38 10.57 15.60
CA THR A 48 -0.35 9.56 15.63
C THR A 48 -0.93 8.26 16.19
N LEU A 49 -0.78 7.17 15.46
CA LEU A 49 -1.28 5.84 15.83
C LEU A 49 -0.08 4.90 15.92
N ARG A 50 0.16 4.31 17.09
CA ARG A 50 1.37 3.51 17.30
C ARG A 50 1.11 2.26 18.13
N GLY A 51 1.62 1.12 17.67
CA GLY A 51 1.69 -0.11 18.46
C GLY A 51 2.82 -0.04 19.49
N ILE A 52 2.56 -0.51 20.70
CA ILE A 52 3.54 -0.53 21.80
C ILE A 52 3.60 -1.89 22.47
N GLY A 53 4.77 -2.21 23.06
CA GLY A 53 4.99 -3.47 23.76
C GLY A 53 5.09 -4.68 22.83
N GLY A 54 5.33 -4.48 21.57
CA GLY A 54 5.25 -5.41 20.47
C GLY A 54 4.34 -4.87 19.38
N ARG A 55 4.05 -5.66 18.35
CA ARG A 55 3.19 -5.23 17.23
C ARG A 55 1.78 -5.76 17.43
N PRO A 56 0.79 -4.89 17.67
CA PRO A 56 -0.61 -5.32 17.69
C PRO A 56 -1.04 -5.83 16.32
N VAL A 57 -1.86 -6.87 16.31
CA VAL A 57 -2.39 -7.49 15.10
C VAL A 57 -3.89 -7.21 15.02
N LEU A 58 -4.30 -6.47 14.00
CA LEU A 58 -5.69 -6.16 13.73
C LEU A 58 -6.22 -7.15 12.69
N VAL A 59 -7.10 -8.04 13.11
CA VAL A 59 -7.71 -9.06 12.26
C VAL A 59 -9.11 -8.61 11.88
N ALA A 60 -9.42 -8.55 10.59
CA ALA A 60 -10.72 -8.10 10.10
C ALA A 60 -11.88 -8.95 10.63
N ALA A 61 -11.71 -10.28 10.65
CA ALA A 61 -12.71 -11.24 11.15
C ALA A 61 -14.12 -10.97 10.55
N GLY A 62 -14.18 -10.72 9.24
CA GLY A 62 -15.41 -10.46 8.52
C GLY A 62 -15.97 -9.03 8.66
N GLN A 63 -15.28 -8.14 9.38
CA GLN A 63 -15.70 -6.75 9.57
C GLN A 63 -14.93 -5.80 8.68
N ALA A 64 -15.55 -4.68 8.31
CA ALA A 64 -14.90 -3.61 7.58
C ALA A 64 -15.56 -2.27 7.91
N ALA A 65 -14.76 -1.27 8.24
CA ALA A 65 -15.27 0.09 8.44
C ALA A 65 -15.80 0.63 7.11
N GLU A 66 -17.01 1.15 7.12
CA GLU A 66 -17.71 1.68 5.94
C GLU A 66 -17.73 0.71 4.75
N ASN A 67 -17.66 -0.59 5.02
CA ASN A 67 -17.56 -1.62 4.00
C ASN A 67 -16.34 -1.43 3.06
N LYS A 68 -15.24 -0.93 3.61
CA LYS A 68 -14.03 -0.58 2.85
C LYS A 68 -12.75 -1.22 3.40
N ALA A 69 -12.51 -1.15 4.72
CA ALA A 69 -11.20 -1.45 5.26
C ALA A 69 -11.24 -1.76 6.76
N ILE A 70 -10.13 -2.32 7.28
CA ILE A 70 -9.93 -2.39 8.73
C ILE A 70 -9.86 -0.98 9.29
N TRP A 71 -9.06 -0.09 8.69
CA TRP A 71 -9.02 1.34 9.01
C TRP A 71 -9.28 2.20 7.79
N VAL A 72 -10.18 3.16 7.93
CA VAL A 72 -10.39 4.24 6.97
C VAL A 72 -9.75 5.50 7.53
N ILE A 73 -8.88 6.14 6.76
CA ILE A 73 -8.12 7.33 7.17
C ILE A 73 -8.56 8.53 6.35
N ARG A 74 -9.10 9.54 7.04
CA ARG A 74 -9.52 10.82 6.44
C ARG A 74 -9.06 11.98 7.31
N GLY A 75 -7.78 12.23 7.36
CA GLY A 75 -7.21 13.34 8.14
C GLY A 75 -6.44 14.32 7.25
N GLU A 76 -5.69 15.21 7.87
CA GLU A 76 -4.77 16.09 7.15
C GLU A 76 -3.32 15.61 7.29
N GLN A 77 -2.95 15.12 8.47
CA GLN A 77 -1.61 14.62 8.77
C GLN A 77 -1.71 13.46 9.75
N VAL A 78 -1.58 12.24 9.25
CA VAL A 78 -1.70 11.02 10.07
C VAL A 78 -0.43 10.19 9.94
N SER A 79 0.07 9.67 11.06
CA SER A 79 1.18 8.74 11.11
C SER A 79 0.74 7.43 11.75
N ILE A 80 1.11 6.30 11.13
CA ILE A 80 0.82 4.95 11.63
C ILE A 80 2.15 4.20 11.75
N ASP A 81 2.44 3.65 12.92
CA ASP A 81 3.70 3.01 13.23
C ASP A 81 3.47 1.68 13.98
N ASN A 82 4.15 0.63 13.55
CA ASN A 82 4.24 -0.67 14.24
C ASN A 82 2.87 -1.35 14.47
N ILE A 83 2.09 -1.54 13.42
CA ILE A 83 0.79 -2.23 13.46
C ILE A 83 0.72 -3.24 12.33
N GLU A 84 0.07 -4.38 12.57
CA GLU A 84 -0.22 -5.36 11.52
C GLU A 84 -1.72 -5.36 11.20
N PHE A 85 -2.05 -5.35 9.90
CA PHE A 85 -3.42 -5.42 9.37
C PHE A 85 -3.59 -6.72 8.59
N ARG A 86 -4.59 -7.53 8.97
CA ARG A 86 -4.73 -8.89 8.44
C ARG A 86 -6.17 -9.23 8.08
N GLY A 87 -6.35 -9.84 6.91
CA GLY A 87 -7.57 -10.53 6.54
C GLY A 87 -8.70 -9.66 6.02
N ALA A 88 -8.43 -8.45 5.55
CA ALA A 88 -9.45 -7.54 5.03
C ALA A 88 -10.11 -8.05 3.76
N ARG A 89 -11.43 -8.16 3.79
CA ARG A 89 -12.26 -8.57 2.65
C ARG A 89 -13.61 -7.87 2.70
N VAL A 90 -14.10 -7.48 1.53
CA VAL A 90 -15.48 -7.00 1.33
C VAL A 90 -16.09 -7.67 0.12
N ALA A 91 -17.43 -7.71 0.03
CA ALA A 91 -18.12 -8.41 -1.05
C ALA A 91 -17.73 -7.90 -2.45
N ALA A 92 -17.46 -6.60 -2.59
CA ALA A 92 -17.03 -6.01 -3.85
C ALA A 92 -15.58 -6.33 -4.24
N GLY A 93 -14.80 -6.96 -3.37
CA GLY A 93 -13.43 -7.41 -3.65
C GLY A 93 -12.33 -6.38 -3.46
N HIS A 94 -12.61 -5.26 -2.80
CA HIS A 94 -11.63 -4.20 -2.56
C HIS A 94 -11.38 -3.94 -1.05
N GLY A 95 -11.52 -4.95 -0.23
CA GLY A 95 -11.26 -4.85 1.21
C GLY A 95 -9.80 -4.55 1.49
N ALA A 96 -9.54 -3.47 2.21
CA ALA A 96 -8.17 -3.02 2.48
C ALA A 96 -7.79 -3.12 3.96
N GLY A 97 -6.51 -3.32 4.23
CA GLY A 97 -5.99 -3.08 5.57
C GLY A 97 -6.20 -1.63 5.97
N ILE A 98 -5.77 -0.72 5.09
CA ILE A 98 -6.02 0.73 5.21
C ILE A 98 -6.65 1.24 3.91
N ARG A 99 -7.77 1.95 4.03
CA ARG A 99 -8.32 2.80 2.99
C ARG A 99 -7.94 4.24 3.29
N PHE A 100 -7.04 4.80 2.51
CA PHE A 100 -6.57 6.17 2.68
C PHE A 100 -7.31 7.09 1.71
N GLU A 101 -8.10 8.03 2.26
CA GLU A 101 -9.05 8.81 1.48
C GLU A 101 -8.77 10.31 1.43
N ARG A 102 -7.98 10.87 2.35
CA ARG A 102 -7.65 12.30 2.40
C ARG A 102 -6.36 12.59 3.14
N GLY A 103 -5.68 13.65 2.73
CA GLY A 103 -4.57 14.27 3.45
C GLY A 103 -3.23 13.62 3.18
N ARG A 104 -2.39 13.61 4.19
CA ARG A 104 -1.05 13.02 4.15
C ARG A 104 -0.97 11.89 5.16
N LEU A 105 -0.50 10.75 4.70
CA LEU A 105 -0.34 9.56 5.53
C LEU A 105 1.11 9.09 5.48
N ALA A 106 1.71 8.90 6.65
CA ALA A 106 2.99 8.23 6.82
C ALA A 106 2.78 6.90 7.51
N VAL A 107 3.25 5.81 6.88
CA VAL A 107 3.19 4.45 7.40
C VAL A 107 4.61 3.96 7.58
N ARG A 108 4.93 3.48 8.79
CA ARG A 108 6.25 2.96 9.09
C ARG A 108 6.17 1.69 9.93
N ASP A 109 7.05 0.74 9.63
CA ASP A 109 7.21 -0.49 10.41
C ASP A 109 5.88 -1.25 10.62
N CYS A 110 5.06 -1.30 9.57
CA CYS A 110 3.77 -1.99 9.57
C CYS A 110 3.81 -3.26 8.72
N VAL A 111 2.88 -4.16 8.99
CA VAL A 111 2.71 -5.41 8.24
C VAL A 111 1.29 -5.50 7.71
N PHE A 112 1.15 -5.87 6.44
CA PHE A 112 -0.12 -6.08 5.77
C PHE A 112 -0.14 -7.49 5.20
N GLU A 113 -0.99 -8.36 5.73
CA GLU A 113 -1.02 -9.76 5.35
C GLU A 113 -2.45 -10.23 5.04
N ASP A 114 -2.61 -10.95 3.95
CA ASP A 114 -3.87 -11.60 3.59
C ASP A 114 -5.04 -10.64 3.46
N ASN A 115 -4.80 -9.49 2.79
CA ASN A 115 -5.83 -8.51 2.48
C ASN A 115 -6.14 -8.51 0.97
N GLU A 116 -7.34 -8.10 0.57
CA GLU A 116 -7.63 -7.87 -0.84
C GLU A 116 -6.77 -6.72 -1.39
N HIS A 117 -6.56 -5.68 -0.59
CA HIS A 117 -5.47 -4.73 -0.77
C HIS A 117 -4.81 -4.47 0.58
N GLY A 118 -3.50 -4.35 0.63
CA GLY A 118 -2.84 -3.93 1.86
C GLY A 118 -3.23 -2.49 2.20
N ILE A 119 -2.95 -1.58 1.28
CA ILE A 119 -3.41 -0.19 1.31
C ILE A 119 -4.05 0.15 -0.02
N LEU A 120 -5.25 0.73 0.03
CA LEU A 120 -5.97 1.25 -1.13
C LEU A 120 -6.17 2.74 -0.96
N VAL A 121 -5.72 3.52 -1.94
CA VAL A 121 -5.67 4.99 -1.87
C VAL A 121 -6.65 5.61 -2.85
N ALA A 122 -7.38 6.63 -2.40
CA ALA A 122 -8.31 7.39 -3.22
C ALA A 122 -7.59 8.31 -4.24
N ASN A 123 -8.37 9.01 -5.07
CA ASN A 123 -7.88 9.83 -6.18
C ASN A 123 -8.12 11.31 -5.91
N PHE A 124 -7.23 11.94 -5.12
CA PHE A 124 -7.23 13.40 -4.92
C PHE A 124 -5.81 13.92 -5.08
N GLU A 125 -5.63 14.90 -5.94
CA GLU A 125 -4.31 15.36 -6.39
C GLU A 125 -3.52 16.15 -5.34
N ASP A 126 -4.08 16.38 -4.16
CA ASP A 126 -3.41 17.00 -3.01
C ASP A 126 -2.96 15.99 -1.95
N MET A 127 -3.29 14.71 -2.12
CA MET A 127 -2.90 13.67 -1.18
C MET A 127 -1.43 13.29 -1.33
N GLU A 128 -0.83 12.86 -0.21
CA GLU A 128 0.53 12.31 -0.19
C GLU A 128 0.58 11.07 0.69
N LEU A 129 1.33 10.06 0.25
CA LEU A 129 1.55 8.81 0.97
C LEU A 129 3.03 8.51 1.06
N SER A 130 3.52 8.25 2.26
CA SER A 130 4.87 7.78 2.52
C SER A 130 4.81 6.45 3.26
N ILE A 131 5.52 5.44 2.74
CA ILE A 131 5.62 4.11 3.35
C ILE A 131 7.10 3.79 3.54
N ARG A 132 7.49 3.43 4.77
CA ARG A 132 8.86 3.04 5.12
C ARG A 132 8.87 1.75 5.93
N ASP A 133 9.87 0.91 5.67
CA ASP A 133 10.21 -0.25 6.50
C ASP A 133 9.01 -1.16 6.80
N SER A 134 8.15 -1.35 5.83
CA SER A 134 6.91 -2.11 5.98
C SER A 134 6.92 -3.37 5.10
N ILE A 135 6.03 -4.31 5.45
CA ILE A 135 5.94 -5.61 4.77
C ILE A 135 4.51 -5.78 4.26
N PHE A 136 4.39 -6.12 2.97
CA PHE A 136 3.13 -6.46 2.33
C PHE A 136 3.26 -7.87 1.76
N ARG A 137 2.39 -8.79 2.18
CA ARG A 137 2.51 -10.18 1.77
C ARG A 137 1.18 -10.91 1.70
N GLN A 138 1.17 -12.02 0.95
CA GLN A 138 0.05 -12.95 0.84
C GLN A 138 -1.26 -12.26 0.45
N ALA A 139 -1.35 -11.79 -0.79
CA ALA A 139 -2.59 -11.25 -1.32
C ALA A 139 -3.75 -12.23 -1.12
N ALA A 140 -4.92 -11.71 -0.76
CA ALA A 140 -6.09 -12.50 -0.53
C ALA A 140 -6.51 -13.27 -1.79
N ARG A 141 -7.03 -14.49 -1.59
CA ARG A 141 -7.52 -15.35 -2.67
C ARG A 141 -9.04 -15.41 -2.64
N GLY A 142 -9.64 -15.73 -3.79
CA GLY A 142 -11.06 -16.00 -3.91
C GLY A 142 -11.97 -14.80 -4.02
N GLY A 143 -11.43 -13.60 -4.06
CA GLY A 143 -12.22 -12.38 -4.30
C GLY A 143 -12.57 -12.18 -5.77
N PRO A 144 -13.58 -11.32 -6.08
CA PRO A 144 -14.04 -11.08 -7.45
C PRO A 144 -13.11 -10.18 -8.27
N LEU A 145 -12.14 -9.52 -7.65
CA LEU A 145 -11.20 -8.61 -8.30
C LEU A 145 -9.75 -9.02 -8.04
N PRO A 146 -8.82 -8.61 -8.92
CA PRO A 146 -7.40 -8.79 -8.64
C PRO A 146 -6.99 -8.09 -7.33
N ALA A 147 -6.27 -8.80 -6.47
CA ALA A 147 -5.79 -8.29 -5.20
C ALA A 147 -4.40 -7.67 -5.39
N HIS A 148 -4.32 -6.33 -5.39
CA HIS A 148 -3.04 -5.63 -5.39
C HIS A 148 -2.55 -5.47 -3.94
N LEU A 149 -1.30 -5.79 -3.66
CA LEU A 149 -0.77 -5.60 -2.31
C LEU A 149 -0.77 -4.11 -1.90
N LEU A 150 -0.47 -3.24 -2.86
CA LEU A 150 -0.54 -1.79 -2.69
C LEU A 150 -1.11 -1.15 -3.94
N TYR A 151 -2.18 -0.37 -3.79
CA TYR A 151 -2.80 0.35 -4.89
C TYR A 151 -2.91 1.82 -4.54
N VAL A 152 -2.05 2.64 -5.13
CA VAL A 152 -1.99 4.08 -4.94
C VAL A 152 -2.79 4.77 -6.05
N GLY A 153 -3.74 5.63 -5.66
CA GLY A 153 -4.55 6.40 -6.59
C GLY A 153 -3.83 7.60 -7.18
N ARG A 154 -4.60 8.47 -7.85
CA ARG A 154 -4.10 9.70 -8.47
C ARG A 154 -3.85 10.77 -7.42
N ILE A 155 -2.73 10.67 -6.74
CA ILE A 155 -2.32 11.58 -5.67
C ILE A 155 -1.09 12.40 -6.10
N ALA A 156 -0.74 13.42 -5.31
CA ALA A 156 0.40 14.29 -5.61
C ALA A 156 1.74 13.56 -5.53
N ARG A 157 1.96 12.80 -4.45
CA ARG A 157 3.26 12.18 -4.18
C ARG A 157 3.12 10.86 -3.45
N PHE A 158 3.86 9.87 -3.92
CA PHE A 158 4.02 8.56 -3.29
C PHE A 158 5.51 8.28 -3.07
N THR A 159 5.88 7.99 -1.83
CA THR A 159 7.23 7.59 -1.43
C THR A 159 7.19 6.19 -0.82
N LEU A 160 8.05 5.30 -1.30
CA LEU A 160 8.17 3.93 -0.82
C LEU A 160 9.63 3.60 -0.60
N GLU A 161 10.02 3.31 0.65
CA GLU A 161 11.41 3.09 0.99
C GLU A 161 11.58 1.93 1.98
N GLY A 162 12.59 1.10 1.76
CA GLY A 162 13.00 0.05 2.70
C GLY A 162 11.97 -1.04 2.95
N SER A 163 11.02 -1.24 2.05
CA SER A 163 9.88 -2.12 2.27
C SER A 163 9.98 -3.41 1.45
N ARG A 164 9.16 -4.41 1.83
CA ARG A 164 9.14 -5.72 1.19
C ARG A 164 7.73 -6.06 0.72
N PHE A 165 7.65 -6.61 -0.50
CA PHE A 165 6.42 -7.09 -1.11
C PHE A 165 6.64 -8.50 -1.61
N GLU A 166 5.74 -9.43 -1.28
CA GLU A 166 5.84 -10.82 -1.73
C GLU A 166 4.46 -11.49 -1.80
N GLN A 167 4.37 -12.53 -2.61
CA GLN A 167 3.21 -13.42 -2.70
C GLN A 167 1.92 -12.69 -3.11
N GLY A 168 1.96 -12.08 -4.29
CA GLY A 168 0.78 -11.55 -4.96
C GLY A 168 -0.15 -12.65 -5.44
N HIS A 169 -1.38 -12.28 -5.83
CA HIS A 169 -2.34 -13.19 -6.43
C HIS A 169 -3.25 -12.44 -7.41
N GLY A 170 -2.97 -12.61 -8.69
CA GLY A 170 -3.75 -12.01 -9.78
C GLY A 170 -3.57 -10.51 -9.97
N GLY A 171 -3.24 -9.77 -8.93
CA GLY A 171 -2.95 -8.35 -8.96
C GLY A 171 -1.46 -8.03 -8.98
N HIS A 172 -1.13 -6.74 -8.94
CA HIS A 172 0.24 -6.27 -8.90
C HIS A 172 0.77 -6.23 -7.47
N LEU A 173 2.09 -6.25 -7.29
CA LEU A 173 2.66 -6.02 -5.97
C LEU A 173 2.57 -4.54 -5.61
N VAL A 174 3.02 -3.65 -6.49
CA VAL A 174 2.93 -2.20 -6.33
C VAL A 174 2.32 -1.58 -7.58
N LYS A 175 1.16 -0.93 -7.43
CA LYS A 175 0.50 -0.18 -8.50
C LYS A 175 0.33 1.26 -8.05
N SER A 176 0.84 2.21 -8.84
CA SER A 176 0.74 3.64 -8.49
C SER A 176 0.30 4.50 -9.67
N ARG A 177 -0.71 5.31 -9.41
CA ARG A 177 -1.20 6.36 -10.31
C ARG A 177 -0.74 7.75 -9.88
N ALA A 178 0.20 7.84 -8.92
CA ALA A 178 0.65 9.12 -8.38
C ALA A 178 1.38 9.96 -9.42
N ARG A 179 1.28 11.27 -9.27
CA ARG A 179 1.99 12.24 -10.11
C ARG A 179 3.50 12.12 -9.96
N VAL A 180 3.99 12.01 -8.72
CA VAL A 180 5.40 11.84 -8.40
C VAL A 180 5.57 10.58 -7.56
N ASN A 181 6.47 9.71 -7.98
CA ASN A 181 6.79 8.45 -7.31
C ASN A 181 8.28 8.42 -6.98
N ASP A 182 8.61 8.11 -5.73
CA ASP A 182 9.97 7.91 -5.28
C ASP A 182 10.07 6.54 -4.60
N ILE A 183 10.71 5.59 -5.28
CA ILE A 183 10.72 4.18 -4.89
C ILE A 183 12.16 3.72 -4.73
N ARG A 184 12.60 3.56 -3.46
CA ARG A 184 14.01 3.34 -3.13
C ARG A 184 14.22 2.19 -2.15
N TYR A 185 15.20 1.35 -2.46
CA TYR A 185 15.74 0.35 -1.53
C TYR A 185 14.70 -0.66 -1.04
N ASN A 186 13.79 -1.06 -1.93
CA ASN A 186 12.77 -2.04 -1.61
C ASN A 186 13.11 -3.41 -2.18
N LEU A 187 12.52 -4.44 -1.60
CA LEU A 187 12.45 -5.78 -2.16
C LEU A 187 11.02 -6.01 -2.65
N ILE A 188 10.82 -5.95 -3.95
CA ILE A 188 9.53 -6.16 -4.60
C ILE A 188 9.64 -7.46 -5.39
N ALA A 189 9.47 -8.58 -4.69
CA ALA A 189 9.75 -9.90 -5.23
C ALA A 189 8.61 -10.86 -4.89
N ASP A 190 7.96 -11.38 -5.92
CA ASP A 190 6.80 -12.25 -5.75
C ASP A 190 7.11 -13.50 -4.94
N GLY A 191 8.27 -14.09 -5.16
CA GLY A 191 8.75 -15.22 -4.40
C GLY A 191 8.07 -16.53 -4.75
N ALA A 192 8.42 -17.58 -4.00
CA ALA A 192 7.84 -18.91 -4.17
C ALA A 192 6.36 -18.89 -3.83
N GLY A 193 5.52 -19.43 -4.72
CA GLY A 193 4.07 -19.48 -4.57
C GLY A 193 3.37 -18.16 -4.88
N GLY A 194 4.10 -17.12 -5.27
CA GLY A 194 3.50 -15.87 -5.74
C GLY A 194 2.92 -16.01 -7.14
N GLU A 195 1.80 -15.33 -7.36
CA GLU A 195 1.05 -15.34 -8.63
C GLU A 195 0.67 -13.90 -9.02
N ALA A 196 1.56 -12.95 -8.78
CA ALA A 196 1.34 -11.56 -9.13
C ALA A 196 1.32 -11.35 -10.64
N SER A 197 0.70 -10.26 -11.08
CA SER A 197 0.81 -9.72 -12.43
C SER A 197 2.12 -8.91 -12.51
N TYR A 198 2.08 -7.58 -12.72
CA TYR A 198 3.31 -6.79 -12.65
C TYR A 198 3.81 -6.68 -11.20
N GLU A 199 5.12 -6.65 -11.02
CA GLU A 199 5.70 -6.34 -9.71
C GLU A 199 5.59 -4.85 -9.39
N LEU A 200 5.81 -4.00 -10.41
CA LEU A 200 5.73 -2.54 -10.27
C LEU A 200 5.05 -1.96 -11.51
N GLU A 201 3.97 -1.20 -11.30
CA GLU A 201 3.25 -0.59 -12.41
C GLU A 201 2.90 0.88 -12.16
N PHE A 202 3.11 1.69 -13.19
CA PHE A 202 2.67 3.09 -13.29
C PHE A 202 1.73 3.21 -14.50
N PRO A 203 0.44 2.85 -14.36
CA PRO A 203 -0.45 2.74 -15.55
C PRO A 203 -0.71 4.07 -16.24
N GLU A 204 -0.56 5.18 -15.56
CA GLU A 204 -0.78 6.53 -16.10
C GLU A 204 0.51 7.35 -16.23
N GLY A 205 1.67 6.69 -16.17
CA GLY A 205 2.96 7.36 -16.23
C GLY A 205 3.29 8.12 -14.95
N GLY A 206 3.63 9.38 -15.07
CA GLY A 206 4.06 10.25 -13.99
C GLY A 206 5.56 10.39 -13.90
N ASP A 207 6.04 11.17 -12.94
CA ASP A 207 7.46 11.37 -12.66
C ASP A 207 7.92 10.35 -11.61
N ALA A 208 8.53 9.27 -12.07
CA ALA A 208 8.92 8.15 -11.21
C ALA A 208 10.43 8.01 -11.15
N THR A 209 10.95 7.88 -9.93
CA THR A 209 12.35 7.58 -9.64
C THR A 209 12.42 6.25 -8.89
N VAL A 210 13.10 5.27 -9.49
CA VAL A 210 13.18 3.90 -9.00
C VAL A 210 14.66 3.55 -8.82
N VAL A 211 15.15 3.52 -7.58
CA VAL A 211 16.58 3.45 -7.28
C VAL A 211 16.87 2.40 -6.20
N GLY A 212 17.84 1.53 -6.48
CA GLY A 212 18.39 0.61 -5.49
C GLY A 212 17.45 -0.50 -5.05
N ASN A 213 16.45 -0.84 -5.86
CA ASN A 213 15.50 -1.90 -5.53
C ASN A 213 15.94 -3.24 -6.09
N VAL A 214 15.48 -4.32 -5.46
CA VAL A 214 15.45 -5.66 -6.07
C VAL A 214 14.01 -5.92 -6.48
N ILE A 215 13.76 -6.11 -7.76
CA ILE A 215 12.42 -6.33 -8.32
C ILE A 215 12.46 -7.65 -9.09
N ALA A 216 11.72 -8.64 -8.61
CA ALA A 216 11.81 -10.00 -9.12
C ALA A 216 10.44 -10.59 -9.43
N GLN A 217 10.27 -11.05 -10.67
CA GLN A 217 9.12 -11.77 -11.12
C GLN A 217 9.28 -13.26 -10.84
N GLY A 218 8.22 -13.89 -10.32
CA GLY A 218 8.23 -15.33 -10.03
C GLY A 218 7.78 -16.21 -11.20
N PRO A 219 7.94 -17.54 -11.07
CA PRO A 219 7.60 -18.48 -12.16
C PRO A 219 6.10 -18.60 -12.44
N ALA A 220 5.24 -18.24 -11.50
CA ALA A 220 3.78 -18.32 -11.66
C ALA A 220 3.13 -16.95 -11.97
N THR A 221 3.90 -16.05 -12.57
CA THR A 221 3.41 -14.72 -12.93
C THR A 221 2.24 -14.77 -13.91
N GLY A 222 1.28 -13.85 -13.73
CA GLY A 222 0.19 -13.64 -14.68
C GLY A 222 0.55 -12.69 -15.83
N ASN A 223 1.74 -12.09 -15.84
CA ASN A 223 2.16 -11.12 -16.85
C ASN A 223 3.68 -11.25 -17.14
N PRO A 224 4.10 -11.23 -18.41
CA PRO A 224 5.50 -11.43 -18.73
C PRO A 224 6.44 -10.27 -18.37
N ALA A 225 5.94 -9.04 -18.23
CA ALA A 225 6.78 -7.90 -17.88
C ALA A 225 6.92 -7.74 -16.37
N VAL A 226 8.11 -7.33 -15.92
CA VAL A 226 8.38 -7.07 -14.49
C VAL A 226 7.89 -5.70 -14.09
N ILE A 227 8.24 -4.67 -14.85
CA ILE A 227 7.81 -3.27 -14.65
C ILE A 227 7.00 -2.82 -15.86
N SER A 228 5.88 -2.14 -15.62
CA SER A 228 5.05 -1.54 -16.66
C SER A 228 4.89 -0.04 -16.42
N TYR A 229 5.05 0.76 -17.48
CA TYR A 229 4.96 2.22 -17.41
C TYR A 229 4.11 2.75 -18.56
N GLY A 230 2.98 3.39 -18.24
CA GLY A 230 2.12 4.06 -19.20
C GLY A 230 1.13 3.16 -19.94
N ALA A 231 0.77 1.99 -19.40
CA ALA A 231 -0.11 1.03 -20.08
C ALA A 231 -1.50 1.60 -20.41
N GLU A 232 -1.99 2.55 -19.64
CA GLU A 232 -3.28 3.20 -19.91
C GLU A 232 -3.08 4.49 -20.72
N HIS A 233 -2.26 5.40 -20.23
CA HIS A 233 -1.86 6.64 -20.92
C HIS A 233 -0.87 7.44 -20.07
N GLY A 234 -0.35 8.56 -20.59
CA GLY A 234 0.43 9.53 -19.83
C GLY A 234 -0.49 10.66 -19.35
N ARG A 235 -0.94 10.59 -18.10
CA ARG A 235 -1.89 11.55 -17.54
C ARG A 235 -1.24 12.87 -17.12
N TRP A 236 -0.04 12.77 -16.56
CA TRP A 236 0.57 13.88 -15.83
C TRP A 236 1.36 14.82 -16.76
N PRO A 237 1.64 16.07 -16.32
CA PRO A 237 2.45 16.99 -17.13
C PRO A 237 3.88 16.49 -17.38
N VAL A 238 4.45 15.75 -16.41
CA VAL A 238 5.77 15.14 -16.54
C VAL A 238 5.62 13.63 -16.51
N ASN A 239 6.09 12.98 -17.59
CA ASN A 239 6.11 11.53 -17.73
C ASN A 239 7.56 11.09 -17.96
N ARG A 240 8.21 10.72 -16.86
CA ARG A 240 9.63 10.36 -16.86
C ARG A 240 9.87 9.24 -15.86
N LEU A 241 10.46 8.17 -16.32
CA LEU A 241 10.87 7.05 -15.48
C LEU A 241 12.39 7.02 -15.42
N ARG A 242 12.96 7.20 -14.23
CA ARG A 242 14.38 7.04 -13.96
C ARG A 242 14.61 5.73 -13.23
N LEU A 243 15.49 4.89 -13.77
CA LEU A 243 15.89 3.60 -13.20
C LEU A 243 17.39 3.61 -12.95
N ALA A 244 17.81 3.43 -11.70
CA ALA A 244 19.23 3.40 -11.36
C ALA A 244 19.51 2.40 -10.25
N HIS A 245 20.59 1.64 -10.40
CA HIS A 245 21.09 0.71 -9.37
C HIS A 245 20.06 -0.34 -8.91
N ASN A 246 19.15 -0.73 -9.78
CA ASN A 246 18.19 -1.78 -9.48
C ASN A 246 18.73 -3.14 -9.93
N THR A 247 18.29 -4.18 -9.24
CA THR A 247 18.47 -5.57 -9.68
C THR A 247 17.11 -6.07 -10.15
N LEU A 248 17.02 -6.41 -11.44
CA LEU A 248 15.77 -6.89 -12.04
C LEU A 248 15.94 -8.37 -12.38
N ILE A 249 15.01 -9.20 -11.89
CA ILE A 249 15.04 -10.64 -12.06
C ILE A 249 13.73 -11.08 -12.69
N ASN A 250 13.81 -11.90 -13.74
CA ASN A 250 12.64 -12.48 -14.38
C ASN A 250 12.77 -14.00 -14.41
N ASP A 251 12.13 -14.67 -13.47
CA ASP A 251 12.04 -16.14 -13.38
C ASP A 251 10.74 -16.66 -13.97
N GLY A 252 10.01 -15.83 -14.70
CA GLY A 252 8.76 -16.22 -15.36
C GLY A 252 8.99 -17.28 -16.45
N PRO A 253 7.96 -18.07 -16.80
CA PRO A 253 8.07 -19.14 -17.80
C PRO A 253 8.23 -18.59 -19.22
N ALA A 254 7.78 -17.38 -19.49
CA ALA A 254 7.98 -16.68 -20.76
C ALA A 254 9.14 -15.71 -20.61
N GLN A 255 10.03 -15.64 -21.62
CA GLN A 255 11.09 -14.64 -21.67
C GLN A 255 10.47 -13.26 -21.94
N GLY A 256 9.98 -12.64 -20.90
CA GLY A 256 9.38 -11.32 -20.96
C GLY A 256 10.37 -10.18 -20.72
N PRO A 257 9.99 -8.93 -21.03
CA PRO A 257 10.85 -7.79 -20.80
C PRO A 257 10.94 -7.45 -19.30
N PHE A 258 12.08 -6.92 -18.89
CA PHE A 258 12.20 -6.33 -17.55
C PHE A 258 11.34 -5.08 -17.42
N LEU A 259 11.26 -4.29 -18.48
CA LEU A 259 10.49 -3.05 -18.53
C LEU A 259 9.67 -3.03 -19.82
N ARG A 260 8.39 -2.76 -19.68
CA ARG A 260 7.52 -2.39 -20.81
C ARG A 260 7.08 -0.95 -20.65
N ALA A 261 7.58 -0.06 -21.50
CA ALA A 261 7.12 1.31 -21.62
C ALA A 261 6.20 1.42 -22.84
N TRP A 262 5.00 1.93 -22.64
CA TRP A 262 3.96 1.99 -23.67
C TRP A 262 4.02 3.32 -24.41
N PHE A 263 5.08 3.50 -25.23
CA PHE A 263 5.33 4.75 -25.93
C PHE A 263 4.21 5.17 -26.89
N ASP A 264 3.44 4.22 -27.38
CA ASP A 264 2.27 4.47 -28.21
C ASP A 264 1.10 5.12 -27.43
N ARG A 265 1.16 5.09 -26.10
CA ARG A 265 0.13 5.64 -25.19
C ARG A 265 0.65 6.80 -24.34
N LEU A 266 1.93 7.08 -24.40
CA LEU A 266 2.57 8.15 -23.68
C LEU A 266 2.74 9.39 -24.55
N PRO A 267 2.83 10.62 -23.96
CA PRO A 267 3.18 11.81 -24.71
C PRO A 267 4.54 11.69 -25.39
N ALA A 268 4.77 12.45 -26.45
CA ALA A 268 6.01 12.40 -27.23
C ALA A 268 7.25 12.83 -26.42
N ASP A 269 7.07 13.61 -25.36
CA ASP A 269 8.14 14.05 -24.47
C ASP A 269 8.38 13.11 -23.27
N ALA A 270 7.69 11.98 -23.22
CA ALA A 270 7.95 10.95 -22.20
C ALA A 270 9.37 10.41 -22.32
N ARG A 271 10.01 10.14 -21.18
CA ARG A 271 11.40 9.70 -21.13
C ARG A 271 11.60 8.53 -20.18
N ILE A 272 12.47 7.62 -20.62
CA ILE A 272 13.05 6.54 -19.77
C ILE A 272 14.53 6.83 -19.67
N ILE A 273 15.05 6.90 -18.47
CA ILE A 273 16.46 7.23 -18.18
C ILE A 273 17.07 6.16 -17.30
#